data_7a287f8e6ffefc599084d80b2b6d0945
#
_entry.id   7a287f8e6ffefc599084d80b2b6d0945
#
_cell.length_a   1.000
_cell.length_b   1.000
_cell.length_c   1.000
_cell.angle_alpha   90.00
_cell.angle_beta   90.00
_cell.angle_gamma   90.00
#
_symmetry.space_group_name_H-M   'P 1'
#
loop_
_entity.id
_entity.type
_entity.pdbx_description
1 polymer ?
#
loop_
_entity_poly.entity_id
_entity_poly.type
_entity_poly.pdbx_seq_one_letter_code
_entity_poly.pdbx_strand_id
1 'polypeptide(L)'
;LTKFMFWVKNQVQNKNITEIDAIKYLDNLRKSNKNFFSLSFPTIAGTGSNGAIVHYRANKLTNKKIRKSDLFLVDSGAQYFDGTTDVTRTISFNKPRKDQIDMYTRVLKGHIAVARSKFKYGEKGKKLDNLARKYLKEINCNFEHGTGHGVGCFLNVHESPPSISQFSKISFEEGMVVSNEPGFYKKNDYGIRTVSYTHLTLPTNLS
;
A
#
# COMPACT_ATOMS: atom_id res chain seq x y z
N LEU A 1 2.48 11.11 7.60
CA LEU A 1 2.84 10.83 6.19
C LEU A 1 2.95 12.13 5.38
N THR A 2 2.01 13.10 5.49
CA THR A 2 2.03 14.36 4.74
C THR A 2 3.34 15.15 4.92
N LYS A 3 3.84 15.29 6.17
CA LYS A 3 5.14 15.92 6.45
C LYS A 3 6.28 15.20 5.73
N PHE A 4 6.26 13.86 5.72
CA PHE A 4 7.25 13.06 4.99
C PHE A 4 7.16 13.29 3.47
N MET A 5 5.96 13.29 2.89
CA MET A 5 5.75 13.51 1.46
C MET A 5 6.28 14.88 1.00
N PHE A 6 6.05 15.92 1.80
CA PHE A 6 6.61 17.25 1.56
C PHE A 6 8.14 17.24 1.64
N TRP A 7 8.67 16.65 2.72
CA TRP A 7 10.11 16.57 2.94
C TRP A 7 10.82 15.81 1.81
N VAL A 8 10.37 14.60 1.44
CA VAL A 8 11.04 13.80 0.41
C VAL A 8 11.03 14.50 -0.96
N LYS A 9 9.93 15.17 -1.31
CA LYS A 9 9.86 15.96 -2.55
C LYS A 9 10.92 17.06 -2.55
N ASN A 10 11.04 17.80 -1.47
CA ASN A 10 12.05 18.87 -1.36
C ASN A 10 13.47 18.32 -1.37
N GLN A 11 13.75 17.22 -0.65
CA GLN A 11 15.10 16.66 -0.59
C GLN A 11 15.54 16.10 -1.95
N VAL A 12 14.67 15.40 -2.67
CA VAL A 12 14.97 14.86 -4.02
C VAL A 12 15.22 15.99 -5.03
N GLN A 13 14.60 17.17 -4.84
CA GLN A 13 14.85 18.33 -5.71
C GLN A 13 16.20 18.98 -5.46
N ASN A 14 16.63 19.04 -4.20
CA ASN A 14 17.75 19.90 -3.76
C ASN A 14 18.97 19.12 -3.23
N LYS A 15 18.81 17.85 -2.89
CA LYS A 15 19.85 17.02 -2.26
C LYS A 15 19.87 15.60 -2.82
N ASN A 16 20.94 14.90 -2.50
CA ASN A 16 21.08 13.47 -2.80
C ASN A 16 20.68 12.65 -1.58
N ILE A 17 19.46 12.17 -1.55
CA ILE A 17 18.98 11.25 -0.50
C ILE A 17 18.81 9.83 -1.03
N THR A 18 18.94 8.87 -0.13
CA THR A 18 18.80 7.45 -0.40
C THR A 18 17.49 6.89 0.19
N GLU A 19 17.17 5.66 -0.17
CA GLU A 19 16.03 4.92 0.40
C GLU A 19 16.18 4.79 1.92
N ILE A 20 17.39 4.50 2.42
CA ILE A 20 17.65 4.39 3.87
C ILE A 20 17.46 5.74 4.58
N ASP A 21 17.85 6.87 3.96
CA ASP A 21 17.60 8.20 4.53
C ASP A 21 16.11 8.49 4.64
N ALA A 22 15.34 8.10 3.60
CA ALA A 22 13.89 8.25 3.59
C ALA A 22 13.22 7.39 4.69
N ILE A 23 13.64 6.12 4.85
CA ILE A 23 13.18 5.23 5.92
C ILE A 23 13.45 5.86 7.29
N LYS A 24 14.69 6.25 7.57
CA LYS A 24 15.08 6.84 8.87
C LYS A 24 14.23 8.07 9.20
N TYR A 25 14.04 8.95 8.22
CA TYR A 25 13.26 10.16 8.43
C TYR A 25 11.77 9.85 8.73
N LEU A 26 11.17 8.93 7.97
CA LEU A 26 9.77 8.55 8.17
C LEU A 26 9.57 7.85 9.52
N ASP A 27 10.45 6.92 9.87
CA ASP A 27 10.39 6.23 11.16
C ASP A 27 10.53 7.20 12.33
N ASN A 28 11.41 8.20 12.22
CA ASN A 28 11.55 9.25 13.24
C ASN A 28 10.29 10.12 13.36
N LEU A 29 9.64 10.45 12.24
CA LEU A 29 8.34 11.15 12.27
C LEU A 29 7.24 10.33 12.95
N ARG A 30 7.24 9.01 12.79
CA ARG A 30 6.28 8.13 13.49
C ARG A 30 6.59 8.07 14.99
N LYS A 31 7.87 7.88 15.34
CA LYS A 31 8.36 7.85 16.73
C LYS A 31 8.12 9.13 17.51
N SER A 32 8.04 10.27 16.83
CA SER A 32 7.77 11.57 17.48
C SER A 32 6.32 11.75 17.94
N ASN A 33 5.40 10.85 17.60
CA ASN A 33 4.04 10.88 18.10
C ASN A 33 4.00 10.32 19.55
N LYS A 34 3.35 11.04 20.46
CA LYS A 34 3.24 10.65 21.88
C LYS A 34 2.58 9.29 22.12
N ASN A 35 1.72 8.86 21.21
CA ASN A 35 1.02 7.58 21.30
C ASN A 35 1.76 6.44 20.56
N PHE A 36 2.95 6.71 20.01
CA PHE A 36 3.72 5.69 19.30
C PHE A 36 4.18 4.57 20.24
N PHE A 37 3.92 3.33 19.85
CA PHE A 37 4.42 2.15 20.55
C PHE A 37 5.55 1.46 19.76
N SER A 38 5.29 1.09 18.51
CA SER A 38 6.27 0.42 17.65
C SER A 38 5.93 0.66 16.18
N LEU A 39 6.81 0.29 15.25
CA LEU A 39 6.41 0.13 13.86
C LEU A 39 5.49 -1.09 13.74
N SER A 40 4.44 -1.00 12.91
CA SER A 40 3.56 -2.13 12.63
C SER A 40 4.21 -3.15 11.70
N PHE A 41 5.17 -2.70 10.90
CA PHE A 41 6.09 -3.49 10.09
C PHE A 41 7.32 -2.63 9.72
N PRO A 42 8.45 -3.26 9.33
CA PRO A 42 9.61 -2.51 8.87
C PRO A 42 9.28 -1.71 7.62
N THR A 43 9.54 -0.41 7.63
CA THR A 43 9.25 0.50 6.52
C THR A 43 9.89 0.03 5.21
N ILE A 44 9.11 0.00 4.14
CA ILE A 44 9.52 -0.27 2.77
C ILE A 44 9.68 1.08 2.07
N ALA A 45 10.83 1.31 1.45
CA ALA A 45 11.04 2.46 0.59
C ALA A 45 11.91 2.03 -0.59
N GLY A 46 11.31 1.96 -1.77
CA GLY A 46 11.97 1.48 -2.99
C GLY A 46 11.86 2.46 -4.14
N THR A 47 13.00 2.88 -4.71
CA THR A 47 13.06 3.72 -5.89
C THR A 47 13.35 2.92 -7.15
N GLY A 48 12.68 3.25 -8.25
CA GLY A 48 12.85 2.56 -9.53
C GLY A 48 12.65 1.04 -9.37
N SER A 49 13.63 0.25 -9.79
CA SER A 49 13.55 -1.22 -9.76
C SER A 49 13.41 -1.83 -8.36
N ASN A 50 13.86 -1.15 -7.30
CA ASN A 50 13.66 -1.63 -5.93
C ASN A 50 12.18 -1.55 -5.53
N GLY A 51 11.42 -0.58 -6.06
CA GLY A 51 9.97 -0.49 -5.89
C GLY A 51 9.20 -1.66 -6.51
N ALA A 52 9.81 -2.40 -7.45
CA ALA A 52 9.21 -3.59 -8.05
C ALA A 52 9.30 -4.85 -7.17
N ILE A 53 10.01 -4.78 -6.05
CA ILE A 53 10.12 -5.88 -5.08
C ILE A 53 9.09 -5.64 -3.99
N VAL A 54 8.07 -6.49 -3.91
CA VAL A 54 6.87 -6.28 -3.05
C VAL A 54 7.24 -6.02 -1.58
N HIS A 55 8.13 -6.83 -1.01
CA HIS A 55 8.62 -6.72 0.37
C HIS A 55 10.08 -6.27 0.41
N TYR A 56 10.43 -5.24 -0.39
CA TYR A 56 11.78 -4.72 -0.44
C TYR A 56 12.28 -4.30 0.95
N ARG A 57 13.52 -4.64 1.25
CA ARG A 57 14.23 -4.24 2.46
C ARG A 57 15.54 -3.57 2.08
N ALA A 58 15.57 -2.25 2.19
CA ALA A 58 16.78 -1.49 1.91
C ALA A 58 17.89 -1.85 2.93
N ASN A 59 19.06 -2.18 2.42
CA ASN A 59 20.26 -2.46 3.20
C ASN A 59 21.47 -1.80 2.52
N LYS A 60 22.64 -1.86 3.14
CA LYS A 60 23.85 -1.19 2.62
C LYS A 60 24.23 -1.60 1.19
N LEU A 61 23.90 -2.82 0.76
CA LEU A 61 24.22 -3.34 -0.58
C LEU A 61 23.18 -2.96 -1.63
N THR A 62 21.91 -2.88 -1.26
CA THR A 62 20.78 -2.67 -2.20
C THR A 62 20.27 -1.24 -2.22
N ASN A 63 20.67 -0.42 -1.23
CA ASN A 63 20.25 0.97 -1.06
C ASN A 63 20.56 1.82 -2.29
N LYS A 64 19.57 2.51 -2.82
CA LYS A 64 19.70 3.39 -3.97
C LYS A 64 19.47 4.86 -3.61
N LYS A 65 20.10 5.73 -4.38
CA LYS A 65 19.76 7.15 -4.42
C LYS A 65 18.39 7.31 -5.06
N ILE A 66 17.51 8.09 -4.45
CA ILE A 66 16.20 8.43 -5.00
C ILE A 66 16.39 9.46 -6.11
N ARG A 67 16.02 9.11 -7.34
CA ARG A 67 16.19 9.97 -8.53
C ARG A 67 14.86 10.61 -8.92
N LYS A 68 14.93 11.82 -9.48
CA LYS A 68 13.76 12.53 -10.00
C LYS A 68 13.02 11.79 -11.14
N SER A 69 13.76 10.96 -11.88
CA SER A 69 13.23 10.17 -13.00
C SER A 69 12.45 8.93 -12.57
N ASP A 70 12.63 8.49 -11.32
CA ASP A 70 12.11 7.21 -10.85
C ASP A 70 10.77 7.38 -10.14
N LEU A 71 9.92 6.36 -10.20
CA LEU A 71 8.86 6.23 -9.23
C LEU A 71 9.46 5.79 -7.89
N PHE A 72 8.94 6.36 -6.83
CA PHE A 72 9.31 6.01 -5.46
C PHE A 72 8.09 5.44 -4.73
N LEU A 73 8.18 4.19 -4.31
CA LEU A 73 7.17 3.50 -3.54
C LEU A 73 7.59 3.52 -2.07
N VAL A 74 6.73 4.03 -1.20
CA VAL A 74 6.90 3.98 0.24
C VAL A 74 5.70 3.32 0.89
N ASP A 75 5.96 2.34 1.74
CA ASP A 75 4.98 1.59 2.50
C ASP A 75 5.41 1.52 3.95
N SER A 76 4.57 2.01 4.85
CA SER A 76 4.94 2.16 6.25
C SER A 76 3.74 2.23 7.18
N GLY A 77 3.94 1.76 8.38
CA GLY A 77 2.94 1.79 9.40
C GLY A 77 3.52 1.81 10.82
N ALA A 78 2.67 2.08 11.78
CA ALA A 78 3.00 2.00 13.19
C ALA A 78 1.83 1.54 14.02
N GLN A 79 2.15 0.96 15.16
CA GLN A 79 1.25 0.70 16.27
C GLN A 79 1.26 1.92 17.18
N TYR A 80 0.09 2.45 17.44
CA TYR A 80 -0.14 3.51 18.41
C TYR A 80 -1.09 2.99 19.50
N PHE A 81 -1.09 3.57 20.67
CA PHE A 81 -2.03 3.20 21.72
C PHE A 81 -3.51 3.36 21.32
N ASP A 82 -3.77 4.21 20.32
CA ASP A 82 -5.09 4.54 19.78
C ASP A 82 -5.36 3.97 18.39
N GLY A 83 -4.45 3.15 17.83
CA GLY A 83 -4.69 2.48 16.55
C GLY A 83 -3.46 1.99 15.81
N THR A 84 -3.70 1.17 14.80
CA THR A 84 -2.70 0.62 13.88
C THR A 84 -2.76 1.35 12.55
N THR A 85 -1.60 1.63 11.95
CA THR A 85 -1.52 2.22 10.60
C THR A 85 -0.74 1.33 9.63
N ASP A 86 -1.19 1.34 8.38
CA ASP A 86 -0.59 0.68 7.24
C ASP A 86 -0.93 1.50 5.99
N VAL A 87 0.05 2.13 5.38
CA VAL A 87 -0.19 3.09 4.29
C VAL A 87 0.92 3.00 3.24
N THR A 88 0.53 2.72 1.99
CA THR A 88 1.45 2.83 0.86
C THR A 88 1.12 4.03 -0.02
N ARG A 89 2.16 4.69 -0.53
CA ARG A 89 2.08 5.70 -1.58
C ARG A 89 3.16 5.49 -2.62
N THR A 90 2.79 5.66 -3.88
CA THR A 90 3.74 5.73 -5.01
C THR A 90 3.82 7.16 -5.50
N ILE A 91 5.03 7.70 -5.56
CA ILE A 91 5.31 9.12 -5.82
C ILE A 91 6.13 9.26 -7.10
N SER A 92 5.78 10.24 -7.92
CA SER A 92 6.65 10.76 -8.97
C SER A 92 7.15 12.14 -8.59
N PHE A 93 8.42 12.42 -8.85
CA PHE A 93 9.05 13.72 -8.57
C PHE A 93 9.09 14.62 -9.79
N ASN A 94 8.94 14.06 -10.99
CA ASN A 94 8.81 14.74 -12.28
C ASN A 94 7.59 14.18 -13.03
N LYS A 95 7.39 14.64 -14.27
CA LYS A 95 6.36 14.08 -15.16
C LYS A 95 6.63 12.58 -15.38
N PRO A 96 5.72 11.69 -14.96
CA PRO A 96 5.92 10.26 -15.13
C PRO A 96 5.77 9.85 -16.60
N ARG A 97 6.33 8.70 -16.97
CA ARG A 97 6.18 8.11 -18.30
C ARG A 97 4.72 7.72 -18.56
N LYS A 98 4.33 7.62 -19.83
CA LYS A 98 2.96 7.22 -20.21
C LYS A 98 2.57 5.84 -19.67
N ASP A 99 3.49 4.87 -19.73
CA ASP A 99 3.27 3.53 -19.19
C ASP A 99 3.05 3.55 -17.66
N GLN A 100 3.79 4.38 -16.93
CA GLN A 100 3.63 4.56 -15.48
C GLN A 100 2.27 5.18 -15.14
N ILE A 101 1.83 6.17 -15.92
CA ILE A 101 0.51 6.80 -15.75
C ILE A 101 -0.61 5.78 -16.01
N ASP A 102 -0.52 4.98 -17.08
CA ASP A 102 -1.54 3.97 -17.40
C ASP A 102 -1.61 2.92 -16.28
N MET A 103 -0.49 2.35 -15.86
CA MET A 103 -0.47 1.35 -14.79
C MET A 103 -0.95 1.89 -13.44
N TYR A 104 -0.53 3.12 -13.08
CA TYR A 104 -1.03 3.76 -11.87
C TYR A 104 -2.54 3.97 -11.92
N THR A 105 -3.06 4.40 -13.06
CA THR A 105 -4.50 4.60 -13.26
C THR A 105 -5.28 3.29 -13.13
N ARG A 106 -4.76 2.19 -13.67
CA ARG A 106 -5.39 0.86 -13.56
C ARG A 106 -5.41 0.34 -12.13
N VAL A 107 -4.29 0.47 -11.42
CA VAL A 107 -4.21 0.12 -9.99
C VAL A 107 -5.19 0.97 -9.18
N LEU A 108 -5.23 2.29 -9.41
CA LEU A 108 -6.15 3.20 -8.73
C LEU A 108 -7.62 2.87 -9.03
N LYS A 109 -7.98 2.56 -10.28
CA LYS A 109 -9.33 2.11 -10.64
C LYS A 109 -9.72 0.84 -9.89
N GLY A 110 -8.82 -0.13 -9.77
CA GLY A 110 -9.03 -1.35 -8.99
C GLY A 110 -9.26 -1.05 -7.50
N HIS A 111 -8.42 -0.18 -6.93
CA HIS A 111 -8.55 0.29 -5.56
C HIS A 111 -9.92 0.96 -5.29
N ILE A 112 -10.33 1.88 -6.18
CA ILE A 112 -11.62 2.57 -6.08
C ILE A 112 -12.78 1.59 -6.24
N ALA A 113 -12.68 0.62 -7.16
CA ALA A 113 -13.72 -0.39 -7.37
C ALA A 113 -13.97 -1.22 -6.11
N VAL A 114 -12.91 -1.61 -5.39
CA VAL A 114 -13.05 -2.28 -4.08
C VAL A 114 -13.67 -1.34 -3.05
N ALA A 115 -13.14 -0.12 -2.90
CA ALA A 115 -13.63 0.83 -1.91
C ALA A 115 -15.11 1.24 -2.08
N ARG A 116 -15.61 1.22 -3.34
CA ARG A 116 -17.01 1.54 -3.66
C ARG A 116 -17.92 0.33 -3.76
N SER A 117 -17.37 -0.88 -3.60
CA SER A 117 -18.15 -2.10 -3.75
C SER A 117 -19.19 -2.22 -2.64
N LYS A 118 -20.39 -2.64 -3.04
CA LYS A 118 -21.45 -3.07 -2.13
C LYS A 118 -21.59 -4.58 -2.26
N PHE A 119 -21.67 -5.29 -1.16
CA PHE A 119 -21.79 -6.73 -1.16
C PHE A 119 -22.75 -7.20 -0.06
N LYS A 120 -23.33 -8.39 -0.26
CA LYS A 120 -24.29 -8.98 0.67
C LYS A 120 -23.55 -9.60 1.86
N TYR A 121 -24.25 -9.76 2.96
CA TYR A 121 -23.79 -10.59 4.08
C TYR A 121 -23.34 -11.97 3.58
N GLY A 122 -22.25 -12.48 4.11
CA GLY A 122 -21.68 -13.76 3.69
C GLY A 122 -20.79 -13.71 2.45
N GLU A 123 -20.60 -12.54 1.83
CA GLU A 123 -19.69 -12.40 0.66
C GLU A 123 -18.24 -12.67 1.06
N LYS A 124 -17.47 -13.26 0.14
CA LYS A 124 -16.06 -13.62 0.36
C LYS A 124 -15.12 -12.66 -0.35
N GLY A 125 -13.92 -12.52 0.20
CA GLY A 125 -12.89 -11.65 -0.35
C GLY A 125 -12.50 -11.90 -1.80
N LYS A 126 -12.72 -13.09 -2.35
CA LYS A 126 -12.48 -13.42 -3.76
C LYS A 126 -13.20 -12.49 -4.73
N LYS A 127 -14.44 -12.08 -4.43
CA LYS A 127 -15.19 -11.14 -5.28
C LYS A 127 -14.52 -9.77 -5.34
N LEU A 128 -14.11 -9.26 -4.18
CA LEU A 128 -13.41 -7.98 -4.09
C LEU A 128 -12.02 -8.04 -4.74
N ASP A 129 -11.31 -9.15 -4.59
CA ASP A 129 -10.02 -9.37 -5.25
C ASP A 129 -10.15 -9.35 -6.79
N ASN A 130 -11.22 -9.92 -7.33
CA ASN A 130 -11.50 -9.84 -8.77
C ASN A 130 -11.77 -8.40 -9.24
N LEU A 131 -12.46 -7.58 -8.43
CA LEU A 131 -12.68 -6.17 -8.73
C LEU A 131 -11.36 -5.38 -8.74
N ALA A 132 -10.48 -5.63 -7.77
CA ALA A 132 -9.17 -5.00 -7.70
C ALA A 132 -8.30 -5.29 -8.94
N ARG A 133 -8.36 -6.52 -9.43
CA ARG A 133 -7.54 -7.00 -10.56
C ARG A 133 -8.12 -6.69 -11.94
N LYS A 134 -9.40 -6.31 -12.02
CA LYS A 134 -10.14 -6.18 -13.28
C LYS A 134 -9.38 -5.39 -14.33
N TYR A 135 -8.96 -4.19 -14.01
CA TYR A 135 -8.35 -3.26 -14.97
C TYR A 135 -6.92 -3.64 -15.40
N LEU A 136 -6.21 -4.42 -14.59
CA LEU A 136 -4.91 -5.01 -14.98
C LEU A 136 -5.11 -6.23 -15.86
N LYS A 137 -6.09 -7.09 -15.57
CA LYS A 137 -6.42 -8.27 -16.38
C LYS A 137 -6.85 -7.92 -17.81
N GLU A 138 -7.46 -6.74 -18.04
CA GLU A 138 -7.81 -6.24 -19.39
C GLU A 138 -6.60 -6.14 -20.32
N ILE A 139 -5.39 -6.05 -19.78
CA ILE A 139 -4.12 -5.96 -20.54
C ILE A 139 -3.18 -7.13 -20.20
N ASN A 140 -3.72 -8.27 -19.74
CA ASN A 140 -2.96 -9.45 -19.34
C ASN A 140 -1.90 -9.19 -18.25
N CYS A 141 -2.12 -8.19 -17.39
CA CYS A 141 -1.29 -7.90 -16.25
C CYS A 141 -1.97 -8.34 -14.94
N ASN A 142 -1.15 -8.59 -13.91
CA ASN A 142 -1.61 -9.00 -12.59
C ASN A 142 -0.58 -8.64 -11.52
N PHE A 143 -0.92 -8.87 -10.25
CA PHE A 143 -0.01 -8.87 -9.11
C PHE A 143 -0.18 -10.18 -8.30
N GLU A 144 0.88 -10.63 -7.63
CA GLU A 144 0.91 -11.98 -7.04
C GLU A 144 0.48 -12.04 -5.58
N HIS A 145 0.44 -10.91 -4.87
CA HIS A 145 -0.01 -10.87 -3.48
C HIS A 145 -1.53 -10.74 -3.36
N GLY A 146 -2.08 -10.95 -2.17
CA GLY A 146 -3.49 -10.67 -1.86
C GLY A 146 -3.81 -9.17 -2.01
N THR A 147 -5.03 -8.86 -2.39
CA THR A 147 -5.49 -7.46 -2.47
C THR A 147 -5.64 -6.81 -1.11
N GLY A 148 -5.80 -7.60 -0.05
CA GLY A 148 -5.93 -7.07 1.29
C GLY A 148 -6.00 -8.14 2.37
N HIS A 149 -5.79 -7.70 3.60
CA HIS A 149 -5.75 -8.51 4.82
C HIS A 149 -6.50 -7.80 5.93
N GLY A 150 -6.89 -8.54 6.96
CA GLY A 150 -7.38 -7.95 8.19
C GLY A 150 -6.29 -7.12 8.88
N VAL A 151 -6.70 -6.10 9.61
CA VAL A 151 -5.77 -5.19 10.30
C VAL A 151 -5.81 -5.47 11.80
N GLY A 152 -4.66 -5.86 12.35
CA GLY A 152 -4.51 -6.19 13.75
C GLY A 152 -4.66 -4.98 14.66
N CYS A 153 -5.22 -5.24 15.83
CA CYS A 153 -5.31 -4.25 16.89
C CYS A 153 -4.09 -4.40 17.81
N PHE A 154 -3.12 -3.52 17.65
CA PHE A 154 -1.95 -3.37 18.50
C PHE A 154 -0.82 -4.42 18.35
N LEU A 155 -1.04 -5.64 17.86
CA LEU A 155 -0.01 -6.69 17.78
C LEU A 155 0.64 -6.79 16.41
N ASN A 156 -0.13 -7.19 15.41
CA ASN A 156 0.35 -7.39 14.05
C ASN A 156 -0.42 -6.52 13.07
N VAL A 157 0.26 -6.06 12.01
CA VAL A 157 -0.42 -5.36 10.92
C VAL A 157 -1.36 -6.30 10.19
N HIS A 158 -0.93 -7.55 9.96
CA HIS A 158 -1.76 -8.59 9.36
C HIS A 158 -2.50 -9.37 10.43
N GLU A 159 -3.82 -9.46 10.32
CA GLU A 159 -4.68 -10.24 11.21
C GLU A 159 -5.67 -11.09 10.39
N SER A 160 -5.90 -12.32 10.83
CA SER A 160 -6.84 -13.25 10.20
C SER A 160 -8.00 -13.57 11.14
N PRO A 161 -9.18 -13.86 10.57
CA PRO A 161 -9.70 -13.39 9.31
C PRO A 161 -9.98 -11.89 9.40
N PRO A 162 -10.22 -11.10 8.38
CA PRO A 162 -10.58 -11.42 7.01
C PRO A 162 -9.44 -11.27 6.01
N SER A 163 -9.68 -11.61 4.74
CA SER A 163 -8.74 -11.33 3.65
C SER A 163 -9.45 -11.03 2.33
N ILE A 164 -8.84 -10.18 1.51
CA ILE A 164 -9.25 -9.96 0.11
C ILE A 164 -8.24 -10.67 -0.78
N SER A 165 -8.54 -11.89 -1.18
CA SER A 165 -7.68 -12.71 -2.03
C SER A 165 -8.46 -13.77 -2.79
N GLN A 166 -7.84 -14.36 -3.83
CA GLN A 166 -8.43 -15.49 -4.59
C GLN A 166 -8.70 -16.71 -3.69
N PHE A 167 -7.96 -16.83 -2.60
CA PHE A 167 -8.00 -17.97 -1.68
C PHE A 167 -8.84 -17.71 -0.43
N SER A 168 -9.49 -16.54 -0.32
CA SER A 168 -10.33 -16.18 0.83
C SER A 168 -11.49 -17.17 0.99
N LYS A 169 -11.54 -17.85 2.12
CA LYS A 169 -12.58 -18.82 2.48
C LYS A 169 -13.62 -18.25 3.44
N ILE A 170 -13.22 -17.25 4.23
CA ILE A 170 -14.03 -16.63 5.28
C ILE A 170 -14.90 -15.54 4.67
N SER A 171 -16.15 -15.49 5.08
CA SER A 171 -17.10 -14.45 4.70
C SER A 171 -16.84 -13.18 5.51
N PHE A 172 -17.12 -12.03 4.91
CA PHE A 172 -17.07 -10.77 5.62
C PHE A 172 -18.25 -10.61 6.58
N GLU A 173 -17.94 -10.05 7.73
CA GLU A 173 -18.91 -9.70 8.76
C GLU A 173 -18.84 -8.19 9.04
N GLU A 174 -19.89 -7.65 9.63
CA GLU A 174 -19.94 -6.26 10.03
C GLU A 174 -18.86 -5.93 11.08
N GLY A 175 -18.27 -4.75 10.97
CA GLY A 175 -17.20 -4.33 11.86
C GLY A 175 -15.79 -4.78 11.47
N MET A 176 -15.64 -5.72 10.52
CA MET A 176 -14.32 -6.11 10.04
C MET A 176 -13.62 -4.95 9.33
N VAL A 177 -12.33 -4.80 9.59
CA VAL A 177 -11.45 -3.83 8.92
C VAL A 177 -10.47 -4.58 8.04
N VAL A 178 -10.39 -4.22 6.76
CA VAL A 178 -9.48 -4.85 5.81
C VAL A 178 -8.66 -3.80 5.08
N SER A 179 -7.42 -4.13 4.76
CA SER A 179 -6.62 -3.33 3.84
C SER A 179 -7.13 -3.49 2.40
N ASN A 180 -6.87 -2.47 1.57
CA ASN A 180 -7.18 -2.47 0.14
C ASN A 180 -5.95 -1.97 -0.59
N GLU A 181 -5.16 -2.88 -1.15
CA GLU A 181 -3.79 -2.66 -1.57
C GLU A 181 -3.43 -3.28 -2.93
N PRO A 182 -4.19 -3.04 -3.99
CA PRO A 182 -3.78 -3.50 -5.31
C PRO A 182 -2.45 -2.87 -5.72
N GLY A 183 -1.69 -3.60 -6.54
CA GLY A 183 -0.39 -3.16 -7.01
C GLY A 183 -0.09 -3.60 -8.43
N PHE A 184 1.03 -3.10 -8.96
CA PHE A 184 1.63 -3.52 -10.22
C PHE A 184 3.15 -3.42 -10.09
N TYR A 185 3.87 -4.45 -10.53
CA TYR A 185 5.31 -4.55 -10.36
C TYR A 185 5.99 -4.94 -11.67
N LYS A 186 6.67 -3.97 -12.29
CA LYS A 186 7.44 -4.18 -13.51
C LYS A 186 8.88 -4.50 -13.13
N LYS A 187 9.24 -5.78 -13.22
CA LYS A 187 10.58 -6.26 -12.86
C LYS A 187 11.67 -5.39 -13.47
N ASN A 188 12.68 -5.03 -12.68
CA ASN A 188 13.81 -4.19 -13.04
C ASN A 188 13.47 -2.74 -13.46
N ASP A 189 12.23 -2.28 -13.27
CA ASP A 189 11.81 -0.93 -13.67
C ASP A 189 11.16 -0.17 -12.50
N TYR A 190 9.92 -0.50 -12.10
CA TYR A 190 9.21 0.20 -11.04
C TYR A 190 8.10 -0.65 -10.41
N GLY A 191 7.68 -0.26 -9.22
CA GLY A 191 6.48 -0.78 -8.57
C GLY A 191 5.47 0.33 -8.29
N ILE A 192 4.20 -0.06 -8.30
CA ILE A 192 3.06 0.77 -7.92
C ILE A 192 2.25 -0.02 -6.91
N ARG A 193 1.96 0.59 -5.75
CA ARG A 193 0.99 0.10 -4.78
C ARG A 193 0.32 1.30 -4.13
N THR A 194 -0.95 1.16 -3.80
CA THR A 194 -1.68 2.13 -2.99
C THR A 194 -2.43 1.37 -1.92
N VAL A 195 -2.26 1.78 -0.67
CA VAL A 195 -2.93 1.15 0.47
C VAL A 195 -3.77 2.17 1.21
N SER A 196 -5.00 1.78 1.47
CA SER A 196 -5.87 2.42 2.45
C SER A 196 -6.66 1.34 3.17
N TYR A 197 -7.30 1.69 4.29
CA TYR A 197 -8.25 0.81 4.96
C TYR A 197 -9.65 0.99 4.40
N THR A 198 -10.39 -0.10 4.36
CA THR A 198 -11.82 -0.08 4.14
C THR A 198 -12.48 -0.68 5.38
N HIS A 199 -13.26 0.14 6.07
CA HIS A 199 -14.17 -0.33 7.11
C HIS A 199 -15.39 -0.94 6.43
N LEU A 200 -15.64 -2.22 6.70
CA LEU A 200 -16.79 -2.91 6.12
C LEU A 200 -18.04 -2.54 6.90
N THR A 201 -18.81 -1.61 6.35
CA THR A 201 -20.20 -1.42 6.77
C THR A 201 -21.08 -2.25 5.85
N LEU A 202 -21.72 -3.28 6.39
CA LEU A 202 -22.78 -3.95 5.66
C LEU A 202 -23.93 -2.97 5.44
N PRO A 203 -24.54 -2.93 4.23
CA PRO A 203 -25.74 -2.14 4.06
C PRO A 203 -26.81 -2.70 5.00
N THR A 204 -27.21 -1.89 5.97
CA THR A 204 -28.39 -2.11 6.80
C THR A 204 -29.64 -1.91 5.94
N ASN A 205 -29.92 -2.81 5.03
CA ASN A 205 -31.23 -2.95 4.44
C ASN A 205 -31.82 -4.26 4.95
N LEU A 206 -32.30 -4.19 6.17
CA LEU A 206 -33.38 -5.01 6.65
C LEU A 206 -34.68 -4.45 6.04
N SER A 207 -35.15 -5.07 4.99
CA SER A 207 -36.56 -5.12 4.62
C SER A 207 -36.77 -6.29 3.70
#